data_43bc42ed8fe04b09d00e3fe0eb16e02b
#
_entry.id   43bc42ed8fe04b09d00e3fe0eb16e02b
#
_cell.length_a   1.000
_cell.length_b   1.000
_cell.length_c   1.000
_cell.angle_alpha   90.00
_cell.angle_beta   90.00
_cell.angle_gamma   90.00
#
_symmetry.space_group_name_H-M   'P 1'
#
loop_
_entity.id
_entity.type
_entity.pdbx_description
1 polymer ?
#
loop_
_entity_poly.entity_id
_entity_poly.type
_entity_poly.pdbx_seq_one_letter_code
_entity_poly.pdbx_strand_id
1 'polypeptide(L)' 'MDKDNLYYLISQNIKKQRKIKGWTQVKLAMKSNISVDYLKKIETKSGCDKQFSLNTVQKIAKALEIYVKDLFNKLD' A
#
# COMPACT_ATOMS: atom_id res chain seq x y z
N MET A 1 -14.15 3.00 -12.58
CA MET A 1 -13.37 2.05 -11.79
C MET A 1 -14.28 1.08 -11.04
N ASP A 2 -13.85 -0.16 -10.96
CA ASP A 2 -14.60 -1.21 -10.27
C ASP A 2 -14.53 -0.98 -8.76
N LYS A 3 -15.68 -0.80 -8.12
CA LYS A 3 -15.73 -0.58 -6.68
C LYS A 3 -15.27 -1.79 -5.87
N ASP A 4 -15.22 -2.95 -6.52
CA ASP A 4 -14.78 -4.19 -5.88
C ASP A 4 -13.31 -4.49 -6.14
N ASN A 5 -12.56 -3.54 -6.68
CA ASN A 5 -11.14 -3.71 -6.93
C ASN A 5 -10.36 -3.61 -5.61
N LEU A 6 -10.05 -4.77 -5.04
CA LEU A 6 -9.34 -4.83 -3.76
C LEU A 6 -7.92 -4.31 -3.87
N TYR A 7 -7.27 -4.50 -5.02
CA TYR A 7 -5.90 -4.00 -5.19
C TYR A 7 -5.86 -2.48 -5.11
N TYR A 8 -6.84 -1.83 -5.72
CA TYR A 8 -6.94 -0.38 -5.65
C TYR A 8 -7.19 0.07 -4.20
N LEU A 9 -8.12 -0.59 -3.52
CA LEU A 9 -8.45 -0.25 -2.14
C LEU A 9 -7.22 -0.37 -1.24
N ILE A 10 -6.50 -1.49 -1.35
CA ILE A 10 -5.29 -1.70 -0.57
C ILE A 10 -4.24 -0.65 -0.89
N SER A 11 -4.03 -0.36 -2.18
CA SER A 11 -3.01 0.59 -2.59
C SER A 11 -3.27 1.98 -2.04
N GLN A 12 -4.53 2.42 -2.07
CA GLN A 12 -4.87 3.74 -1.57
C GLN A 12 -4.79 3.81 -0.05
N ASN A 13 -5.11 2.72 0.63
CA ASN A 13 -4.94 2.67 2.08
C ASN A 13 -3.47 2.68 2.48
N ILE A 14 -2.61 2.02 1.71
CA ILE A 14 -1.16 2.07 1.93
C ILE A 14 -0.69 3.52 1.86
N LYS A 15 -1.08 4.21 0.80
CA LYS A 15 -0.70 5.61 0.60
C LYS A 15 -1.20 6.48 1.76
N LYS A 16 -2.44 6.27 2.17
CA LYS A 16 -3.05 7.02 3.26
C LYS A 16 -2.28 6.82 4.57
N GLN A 17 -2.01 5.56 4.92
CA GLN A 17 -1.30 5.25 6.16
C GLN A 17 0.12 5.78 6.15
N ARG A 18 0.78 5.71 4.98
CA ARG A 18 2.12 6.27 4.84
C ARG A 18 2.12 7.77 5.12
N LYS A 19 1.14 8.48 4.57
CA LYS A 19 1.04 9.94 4.75
C LYS A 19 0.69 10.29 6.19
N ILE A 20 -0.12 9.48 6.85
CA ILE A 20 -0.43 9.69 8.27
C ILE A 20 0.84 9.65 9.10
N LYS A 21 1.77 8.75 8.77
CA LYS A 21 3.05 8.68 9.46
C LYS A 21 4.02 9.78 9.04
N GLY A 22 3.70 10.55 8.00
CA GLY A 22 4.59 11.57 7.49
C GLY A 22 5.79 10.99 6.74
N TRP A 23 5.68 9.79 6.21
CA TRP A 23 6.78 9.10 5.55
C TRP A 23 6.77 9.35 4.05
N THR A 24 7.99 9.39 3.48
CA THR A 24 8.15 9.37 2.02
C THR A 24 7.97 7.94 1.52
N GLN A 25 7.80 7.82 0.19
CA GLN A 25 7.77 6.50 -0.43
C GLN A 25 9.09 5.76 -0.21
N VAL A 26 10.20 6.49 -0.28
CA VAL A 26 11.52 5.89 -0.03
C VAL A 26 11.57 5.28 1.37
N LYS A 27 11.09 6.01 2.36
CA LYS A 27 11.14 5.51 3.74
C LYS A 27 10.28 4.26 3.90
N LEU A 28 9.06 4.26 3.37
CA LEU A 28 8.20 3.09 3.49
C LEU A 28 8.79 1.90 2.74
N ALA A 29 9.35 2.12 1.55
CA ALA A 29 9.95 1.05 0.77
C ALA A 29 11.10 0.41 1.55
N MET A 30 11.97 1.22 2.14
CA MET A 30 13.07 0.72 2.96
C MET A 30 12.57 -0.09 4.15
N LYS A 31 11.59 0.44 4.86
CA LYS A 31 11.01 -0.23 6.02
C LYS A 31 10.33 -1.54 5.67
N SER A 32 9.77 -1.61 4.48
CA SER A 32 9.06 -2.79 3.99
C SER A 32 9.97 -3.78 3.27
N ASN A 33 11.23 -3.41 3.05
CA ASN A 33 12.19 -4.23 2.30
C ASN A 33 11.71 -4.53 0.89
N ILE A 34 11.21 -3.50 0.22
CA ILE A 34 10.82 -3.56 -1.20
C ILE A 34 11.45 -2.37 -1.91
N SER A 35 11.52 -2.43 -3.24
CA SER A 35 12.08 -1.31 -3.99
C SER A 35 11.11 -0.14 -4.00
N VAL A 36 11.66 1.07 -4.10
CA VAL A 36 10.84 2.28 -4.17
C VAL A 36 10.03 2.31 -5.47
N ASP A 37 10.60 1.79 -6.57
CA ASP A 37 9.87 1.73 -7.83
C ASP A 37 8.64 0.84 -7.72
N TYR A 38 8.78 -0.28 -7.03
CA TYR A 38 7.66 -1.19 -6.82
C TYR A 38 6.57 -0.51 -5.98
N LEU A 39 6.97 0.18 -4.91
CA LEU A 39 6.01 0.89 -4.07
C LEU A 39 5.29 2.00 -4.86
N LYS A 40 6.02 2.73 -5.69
CA LYS A 40 5.42 3.76 -6.53
C LYS A 40 4.34 3.16 -7.43
N LYS A 41 4.63 2.01 -8.03
CA LYS A 41 3.65 1.33 -8.88
C LYS A 41 2.43 0.90 -8.08
N ILE A 42 2.64 0.41 -6.86
CA ILE A 42 1.53 0.01 -6.00
C ILE A 42 0.62 1.20 -5.68
N GLU A 43 1.22 2.36 -5.39
CA GLU A 43 0.46 3.53 -4.93
C GLU A 43 -0.21 4.33 -6.05
N THR A 44 0.13 4.11 -7.30
CA THR A 44 -0.48 4.87 -8.38
C THR A 44 -1.84 4.30 -8.74
N LYS A 45 -2.74 5.16 -9.23
CA LYS A 45 -4.05 4.70 -9.67
C LYS A 45 -3.93 3.72 -10.83
N SER A 46 -3.03 4.00 -11.77
CA SER A 46 -2.80 3.12 -12.90
C SER A 46 -2.13 1.82 -12.47
N GLY A 47 -1.44 1.85 -11.33
CA GLY A 47 -0.77 0.68 -10.79
C GLY A 47 -1.72 -0.32 -10.15
N CYS A 48 -2.98 0.05 -9.95
CA CYS A 48 -3.93 -0.85 -9.30
C CYS A 48 -4.23 -2.10 -10.13
N ASP A 49 -3.86 -2.09 -11.41
CA ASP A 49 -3.97 -3.27 -12.26
C ASP A 49 -2.88 -4.29 -11.99
N LYS A 50 -1.81 -3.88 -11.35
CA LYS A 50 -0.70 -4.76 -11.02
C LYS A 50 -1.05 -5.54 -9.76
N GLN A 51 -1.01 -6.85 -9.87
CA GLN A 51 -1.27 -7.70 -8.73
C GLN A 51 0.00 -7.82 -7.90
N PHE A 52 -0.12 -7.49 -6.63
CA PHE A 52 0.97 -7.69 -5.69
C PHE A 52 0.56 -8.77 -4.69
N SER A 53 1.55 -9.47 -4.16
CA SER A 53 1.28 -10.63 -3.32
C SER A 53 0.83 -10.23 -1.91
N LEU A 54 0.15 -11.15 -1.24
CA LEU A 54 -0.18 -10.95 0.17
C LEU A 54 1.07 -10.80 1.02
N ASN A 55 2.16 -11.45 0.62
CA ASN A 55 3.43 -11.29 1.31
C ASN A 55 3.90 -9.84 1.29
N THR A 56 3.76 -9.18 0.13
CA THR A 56 4.09 -7.77 0.01
C THR A 56 3.19 -6.93 0.92
N VAL A 57 1.89 -7.22 0.93
CA VAL A 57 0.94 -6.51 1.78
C VAL A 57 1.31 -6.67 3.25
N GLN A 58 1.69 -7.88 3.67
CA GLN A 58 2.11 -8.14 5.05
C GLN A 58 3.36 -7.34 5.41
N LYS A 59 4.33 -7.28 4.51
CA LYS A 59 5.57 -6.51 4.75
C LYS A 59 5.25 -5.04 4.97
N ILE A 60 4.36 -4.50 4.14
CA ILE A 60 3.99 -3.10 4.22
C ILE A 60 3.20 -2.82 5.50
N ALA A 61 2.24 -3.67 5.83
CA ALA A 61 1.45 -3.51 7.04
C ALA A 61 2.34 -3.54 8.28
N LYS A 62 3.29 -4.49 8.31
CA LYS A 62 4.23 -4.60 9.41
C LYS A 62 5.08 -3.33 9.54
N ALA A 63 5.57 -2.81 8.42
CA ALA A 63 6.38 -1.60 8.43
C ALA A 63 5.58 -0.39 8.95
N LEU A 64 4.30 -0.34 8.59
CA LEU A 64 3.40 0.73 9.04
C LEU A 64 2.88 0.51 10.46
N GLU A 65 3.16 -0.65 11.04
CA GLU A 65 2.70 -1.01 12.39
C GLU A 65 1.17 -1.03 12.48
N ILE A 66 0.55 -1.55 11.44
CA ILE A 66 -0.90 -1.72 11.39
C ILE A 66 -1.21 -3.18 11.07
N TYR A 67 -2.47 -3.56 11.24
CA TYR A 67 -2.93 -4.88 10.82
C TYR A 67 -3.22 -4.88 9.33
N VAL A 68 -3.05 -6.03 8.69
CA VAL A 68 -3.38 -6.17 7.28
C VAL A 68 -4.85 -5.75 7.02
N LYS A 69 -5.75 -6.10 7.94
CA LYS A 69 -7.17 -5.75 7.79
C LYS A 69 -7.39 -4.24 7.69
N ASP A 70 -6.50 -3.44 8.27
CA ASP A 70 -6.63 -1.99 8.20
C ASP A 70 -6.45 -1.45 6.79
N LEU A 71 -5.83 -2.24 5.91
CA LEU A 71 -5.65 -1.85 4.51
C LEU A 71 -6.89 -2.14 3.66
N PHE A 72 -7.89 -2.76 4.24
CA PHE A 72 -9.16 -3.03 3.56
C PHE A 72 -10.26 -2.07 3.98
N ASN A 73 -9.92 -1.07 4.79
CA ASN A 73 -10.89 -0.09 5.26
C ASN A 73 -11.39 0.76 4.11
N LYS A 74 -12.67 1.11 4.21
CA LYS A 74 -13.30 1.97 3.22
C LYS A 74 -12.61 3.33 3.19
N LEU A 75 -12.39 3.83 2.00
CA LEU A 75 -11.81 5.16 1.83
C LEU A 75 -12.90 6.22 1.95
N ASP A 76 -12.61 7.30 2.64
CA ASP A 76 -13.52 8.44 2.79
C ASP A 76 -13.30 9.47 1.70
#